data_695a7207701b94e87d1906b3cbcda3c6
#
_entry.id   695a7207701b94e87d1906b3cbcda3c6
#
_cell.length_a   1.000
_cell.length_b   1.000
_cell.length_c   1.000
_cell.angle_alpha   90.00
_cell.angle_beta   90.00
_cell.angle_gamma   90.00
#
_symmetry.space_group_name_H-M   'P 1'
#
loop_
_entity.id
_entity.type
_entity.pdbx_description
1 polymer ?
#
loop_
_entity_poly.entity_id
_entity_poly.type
_entity_poly.pdbx_seq_one_letter_code
_entity_poly.pdbx_strand_id
1 'polypeptide(L)'
;MSVYRREQPAFLHECLQSLHAQKQPAHEILVVLDGEITQDLQTALDEWRTRLPLKIVPLPQNVGLGKALNAGIEHCTHDYIFRMDSDDIAHPERFALQCAFLQQHPETDLLGGQIAEFDRHIPADGSRMNMRCVPLTHADIVRFSQKRNPFNHMTVAYRKSSLHRVGGYQHHLWMEDYNLWLRMLAAGIQCANLPQILVYARTGRSMIGRRKGWQYIRSEWQLYRLKRRLALQTPPAAFVCFAQRALPRLLPSALLQFLYNRLRRNP
;
A
#
# COMPACT_ATOMS: atom_id res chain seq x y z
N MET A 1 -2.92 -2.84 10.25
CA MET A 1 -1.80 -3.59 9.60
C MET A 1 -2.04 -5.08 9.63
N SER A 2 -1.27 -5.87 8.86
CA SER A 2 -1.30 -7.35 8.92
C SER A 2 0.10 -7.87 9.16
N VAL A 3 0.24 -8.84 10.05
CA VAL A 3 1.50 -9.53 10.40
C VAL A 3 1.34 -11.01 10.08
N TYR A 4 2.34 -11.62 9.47
CA TYR A 4 2.35 -13.03 9.14
C TYR A 4 3.68 -13.69 9.56
N ARG A 5 3.77 -15.01 9.54
CA ARG A 5 4.88 -15.80 10.10
C ARG A 5 6.28 -15.40 9.59
N ARG A 6 6.39 -14.87 8.34
CA ARG A 6 7.69 -14.52 7.74
C ARG A 6 8.12 -13.08 8.00
N GLU A 7 7.34 -12.32 8.77
CA GLU A 7 7.73 -10.97 9.18
C GLU A 7 8.94 -11.04 10.11
N GLN A 8 9.75 -9.99 10.10
CA GLN A 8 10.91 -9.90 10.98
C GLN A 8 10.55 -9.12 12.25
N PRO A 9 10.80 -9.69 13.45
CA PRO A 9 10.46 -9.02 14.70
C PRO A 9 11.08 -7.63 14.84
N ALA A 10 12.32 -7.45 14.37
CA ALA A 10 12.99 -6.15 14.39
C ALA A 10 12.27 -5.09 13.53
N PHE A 11 11.76 -5.48 12.35
CA PHE A 11 11.03 -4.55 11.47
C PHE A 11 9.66 -4.19 12.06
N LEU A 12 8.97 -5.17 12.62
CA LEU A 12 7.72 -4.92 13.35
C LEU A 12 7.95 -3.97 14.53
N HIS A 13 9.05 -4.14 15.28
CA HIS A 13 9.40 -3.25 16.39
C HIS A 13 9.63 -1.81 15.89
N GLU A 14 10.44 -1.62 14.83
CA GLU A 14 10.68 -0.29 14.23
C GLU A 14 9.39 0.35 13.72
N CYS A 15 8.49 -0.43 13.10
CA CYS A 15 7.19 0.03 12.66
C CYS A 15 6.36 0.54 13.85
N LEU A 16 6.18 -0.28 14.89
CA LEU A 16 5.40 0.09 16.08
C LEU A 16 6.02 1.27 16.82
N GLN A 17 7.35 1.36 16.91
CA GLN A 17 8.05 2.51 17.43
C GLN A 17 7.72 3.79 16.65
N SER A 18 7.65 3.72 15.32
CA SER A 18 7.30 4.86 14.48
C SER A 18 5.84 5.30 14.67
N LEU A 19 4.94 4.36 14.96
CA LEU A 19 3.54 4.66 15.30
C LEU A 19 3.42 5.29 16.71
N HIS A 20 4.26 4.87 17.64
CA HIS A 20 4.33 5.48 18.98
C HIS A 20 4.86 6.91 18.93
N ALA A 21 5.80 7.20 18.02
CA ALA A 21 6.42 8.50 17.83
C ALA A 21 5.59 9.49 17.00
N GLN A 22 4.35 9.17 16.65
CA GLN A 22 3.49 10.08 15.90
C GLN A 22 3.14 11.32 16.71
N LYS A 23 3.25 12.51 16.11
CA LYS A 23 2.82 13.78 16.75
C LYS A 23 1.33 13.79 17.11
N GLN A 24 0.51 13.15 16.30
CA GLN A 24 -0.89 12.88 16.60
C GLN A 24 -1.05 11.35 16.79
N PRO A 25 -1.32 10.88 18.03
CA PRO A 25 -1.43 9.45 18.29
C PRO A 25 -2.66 8.83 17.61
N ALA A 26 -2.57 7.55 17.26
CA ALA A 26 -3.71 6.77 16.83
C ALA A 26 -4.62 6.43 18.02
N HIS A 27 -5.93 6.48 17.83
CA HIS A 27 -6.89 6.05 18.84
C HIS A 27 -6.97 4.52 18.97
N GLU A 28 -6.68 3.82 17.87
CA GLU A 28 -6.74 2.36 17.77
C GLU A 28 -5.67 1.92 16.75
N ILE A 29 -4.91 0.88 17.08
CA ILE A 29 -3.97 0.25 16.15
C ILE A 29 -4.36 -1.21 16.04
N LEU A 30 -4.97 -1.58 14.91
CA LEU A 30 -5.44 -2.93 14.68
C LEU A 30 -4.38 -3.74 13.93
N VAL A 31 -3.98 -4.87 14.53
CA VAL A 31 -3.00 -5.82 13.97
C VAL A 31 -3.70 -7.14 13.71
N VAL A 32 -3.80 -7.50 12.43
CA VAL A 32 -4.33 -8.81 12.01
C VAL A 32 -3.16 -9.80 11.96
N LEU A 33 -3.27 -10.90 12.70
CA LEU A 33 -2.34 -12.02 12.58
C LEU A 33 -2.84 -12.91 11.45
N ASP A 34 -2.16 -12.89 10.31
CA ASP A 34 -2.55 -13.67 9.14
C ASP A 34 -2.02 -15.13 9.26
N GLY A 35 -2.72 -15.91 10.08
CA GLY A 35 -2.35 -17.23 10.54
C GLY A 35 -1.40 -17.18 11.75
N GLU A 36 -0.86 -18.35 12.10
CA GLU A 36 0.09 -18.49 13.20
C GLU A 36 1.37 -17.67 12.96
N ILE A 37 1.83 -16.95 13.97
CA ILE A 37 3.07 -16.19 13.98
C ILE A 37 4.13 -16.83 14.86
N THR A 38 5.40 -16.40 14.75
CA THR A 38 6.48 -16.89 15.61
C THR A 38 6.39 -16.31 17.02
N GLN A 39 7.00 -17.00 17.98
CA GLN A 39 7.06 -16.52 19.37
C GLN A 39 7.76 -15.14 19.48
N ASP A 40 8.78 -14.89 18.68
CA ASP A 40 9.49 -13.61 18.68
C ASP A 40 8.58 -12.45 18.19
N LEU A 41 7.73 -12.71 17.20
CA LEU A 41 6.73 -11.73 16.76
C LEU A 41 5.65 -11.50 17.83
N GLN A 42 5.23 -12.56 18.53
CA GLN A 42 4.29 -12.44 19.64
C GLN A 42 4.89 -11.60 20.76
N THR A 43 6.14 -11.88 21.15
CA THR A 43 6.86 -11.10 22.18
C THR A 43 6.95 -9.63 21.80
N ALA A 44 7.31 -9.31 20.54
CA ALA A 44 7.35 -7.94 20.07
C ALA A 44 5.97 -7.23 20.19
N LEU A 45 4.88 -7.91 19.85
CA LEU A 45 3.53 -7.34 20.01
C LEU A 45 3.17 -7.12 21.48
N ASP A 46 3.50 -8.04 22.36
CA ASP A 46 3.19 -7.97 23.80
C ASP A 46 3.94 -6.84 24.50
N GLU A 47 5.19 -6.58 24.11
CA GLU A 47 5.98 -5.42 24.58
C GLU A 47 5.31 -4.08 24.23
N TRP A 48 4.71 -3.97 23.04
CA TRP A 48 4.07 -2.74 22.58
C TRP A 48 2.64 -2.54 23.10
N ARG A 49 1.96 -3.57 23.58
CA ARG A 49 0.59 -3.47 24.12
C ARG A 49 0.45 -2.50 25.29
N THR A 50 1.49 -2.31 26.06
CA THR A 50 1.50 -1.37 27.20
C THR A 50 1.72 0.10 26.77
N ARG A 51 2.19 0.32 25.54
CA ARG A 51 2.59 1.63 25.02
C ARG A 51 1.67 2.14 23.92
N LEU A 52 0.98 1.26 23.24
CA LEU A 52 0.12 1.55 22.09
C LEU A 52 -1.26 0.91 22.29
N PRO A 53 -2.34 1.54 21.79
CA PRO A 53 -3.70 0.99 21.84
C PRO A 53 -3.86 -0.16 20.81
N LEU A 54 -3.10 -1.24 20.99
CA LEU A 54 -3.09 -2.39 20.08
C LEU A 54 -4.31 -3.27 20.29
N LYS A 55 -5.00 -3.55 19.18
CA LYS A 55 -6.08 -4.54 19.10
C LYS A 55 -5.64 -5.65 18.14
N ILE A 56 -5.50 -6.87 18.68
CA ILE A 56 -5.04 -8.04 17.92
C ILE A 56 -6.24 -8.82 17.40
N VAL A 57 -6.24 -9.15 16.11
CA VAL A 57 -7.25 -9.99 15.46
C VAL A 57 -6.55 -11.20 14.86
N PRO A 58 -6.57 -12.37 15.52
CA PRO A 58 -5.96 -13.56 14.99
C PRO A 58 -6.86 -14.23 13.95
N LEU A 59 -6.27 -14.65 12.83
CA LEU A 59 -6.91 -15.51 11.83
C LEU A 59 -6.43 -16.95 12.02
N PRO A 60 -7.29 -17.95 11.82
CA PRO A 60 -6.94 -19.36 12.06
C PRO A 60 -5.87 -19.88 11.10
N GLN A 61 -5.72 -19.26 9.93
CA GLN A 61 -4.74 -19.66 8.92
C GLN A 61 -4.33 -18.44 8.07
N ASN A 62 -3.20 -18.55 7.36
CA ASN A 62 -2.79 -17.53 6.40
C ASN A 62 -3.75 -17.50 5.20
N VAL A 63 -4.40 -16.36 5.02
CA VAL A 63 -5.38 -16.11 3.94
C VAL A 63 -4.87 -15.13 2.88
N GLY A 64 -3.71 -14.53 3.11
CA GLY A 64 -3.08 -13.52 2.28
C GLY A 64 -3.53 -12.10 2.56
N LEU A 65 -2.67 -11.13 2.19
CA LEU A 65 -2.76 -9.72 2.61
C LEU A 65 -4.16 -9.11 2.41
N GLY A 66 -4.74 -9.23 1.23
CA GLY A 66 -6.03 -8.57 0.94
C GLY A 66 -7.18 -9.09 1.81
N LYS A 67 -7.25 -10.41 2.05
CA LYS A 67 -8.27 -10.99 2.92
C LYS A 67 -8.02 -10.67 4.40
N ALA A 68 -6.75 -10.66 4.83
CA ALA A 68 -6.38 -10.27 6.18
C ALA A 68 -6.74 -8.81 6.46
N LEU A 69 -6.48 -7.90 5.50
CA LEU A 69 -6.88 -6.49 5.61
C LEU A 69 -8.40 -6.35 5.69
N ASN A 70 -9.17 -7.07 4.85
CA ASN A 70 -10.64 -7.05 4.95
C ASN A 70 -11.13 -7.50 6.34
N ALA A 71 -10.59 -8.59 6.87
CA ALA A 71 -10.94 -9.05 8.21
C ALA A 71 -10.64 -7.97 9.26
N GLY A 72 -9.48 -7.29 9.17
CA GLY A 72 -9.13 -6.20 10.07
C GLY A 72 -10.09 -5.01 9.96
N ILE A 73 -10.48 -4.62 8.75
CA ILE A 73 -11.38 -3.48 8.50
C ILE A 73 -12.73 -3.65 9.22
N GLU A 74 -13.26 -4.86 9.29
CA GLU A 74 -14.52 -5.12 10.00
C GLU A 74 -14.41 -4.83 11.51
N HIS A 75 -13.23 -5.02 12.08
CA HIS A 75 -12.95 -4.76 13.49
C HIS A 75 -12.54 -3.32 13.82
N CYS A 76 -12.32 -2.47 12.82
CA CYS A 76 -12.03 -1.04 13.02
C CYS A 76 -13.29 -0.30 13.47
N THR A 77 -13.15 0.56 14.49
CA THR A 77 -14.27 1.31 15.08
C THR A 77 -14.47 2.69 14.46
N HIS A 78 -13.44 3.26 13.84
CA HIS A 78 -13.45 4.62 13.31
C HIS A 78 -13.77 4.67 11.81
N ASP A 79 -14.27 5.82 11.34
CA ASP A 79 -14.65 6.06 9.95
C ASP A 79 -13.46 6.04 8.99
N TYR A 80 -12.33 6.62 9.40
CA TYR A 80 -11.11 6.62 8.61
C TYR A 80 -10.13 5.58 9.12
N ILE A 81 -9.62 4.78 8.19
CA ILE A 81 -8.64 3.73 8.45
C ILE A 81 -7.33 4.10 7.75
N PHE A 82 -6.26 4.22 8.53
CA PHE A 82 -4.91 4.49 8.05
C PHE A 82 -4.17 3.16 7.89
N ARG A 83 -3.85 2.81 6.66
CA ARG A 83 -3.15 1.58 6.35
C ARG A 83 -1.66 1.73 6.63
N MET A 84 -1.01 0.67 7.13
CA MET A 84 0.43 0.59 7.37
C MET A 84 0.93 -0.82 7.08
N ASP A 85 2.11 -0.97 6.46
CA ASP A 85 2.85 -2.22 6.40
C ASP A 85 3.62 -2.44 7.70
N SER A 86 3.82 -3.70 8.09
CA SER A 86 4.48 -4.06 9.35
C SER A 86 5.99 -3.94 9.33
N ASP A 87 6.58 -3.73 8.14
CA ASP A 87 8.03 -3.60 7.90
C ASP A 87 8.48 -2.18 7.51
N ASP A 88 7.52 -1.23 7.42
CA ASP A 88 7.76 0.16 7.06
C ASP A 88 7.81 1.09 8.28
N ILE A 89 8.33 2.30 8.11
CA ILE A 89 8.46 3.32 9.15
C ILE A 89 7.60 4.54 8.79
N ALA A 90 6.65 4.89 9.64
CA ALA A 90 5.81 6.07 9.46
C ALA A 90 6.59 7.37 9.74
N HIS A 91 6.42 8.39 8.87
CA HIS A 91 6.95 9.73 9.17
C HIS A 91 6.26 10.28 10.43
N PRO A 92 6.99 10.96 11.36
CA PRO A 92 6.42 11.40 12.65
C PRO A 92 5.18 12.30 12.53
N GLU A 93 5.04 13.04 11.45
CA GLU A 93 3.92 13.94 11.19
C GLU A 93 2.79 13.31 10.36
N ARG A 94 2.91 12.05 9.98
CA ARG A 94 1.99 11.42 9.04
C ARG A 94 0.53 11.58 9.43
N PHE A 95 0.17 11.19 10.65
CA PHE A 95 -1.24 11.23 11.06
C PHE A 95 -1.74 12.65 11.21
N ALA A 96 -0.94 13.57 11.74
CA ALA A 96 -1.29 14.98 11.85
C ALA A 96 -1.58 15.60 10.47
N LEU A 97 -0.69 15.37 9.48
CA LEU A 97 -0.86 15.87 8.11
C LEU A 97 -2.11 15.31 7.43
N GLN A 98 -2.32 14.00 7.54
CA GLN A 98 -3.48 13.36 6.91
C GLN A 98 -4.79 13.76 7.59
N CYS A 99 -4.84 13.83 8.92
CA CYS A 99 -6.02 14.29 9.65
C CYS A 99 -6.37 15.75 9.33
N ALA A 100 -5.38 16.65 9.34
CA ALA A 100 -5.59 18.06 8.99
C ALA A 100 -6.16 18.21 7.56
N PHE A 101 -5.64 17.45 6.59
CA PHE A 101 -6.15 17.48 5.23
C PHE A 101 -7.61 16.97 5.17
N LEU A 102 -7.91 15.83 5.80
CA LEU A 102 -9.25 15.24 5.78
C LEU A 102 -10.29 16.11 6.49
N GLN A 103 -9.88 16.89 7.51
CA GLN A 103 -10.75 17.88 8.16
C GLN A 103 -11.09 19.07 7.24
N GLN A 104 -10.10 19.52 6.44
CA GLN A 104 -10.29 20.62 5.48
C GLN A 104 -11.00 20.15 4.20
N HIS A 105 -10.94 18.86 3.87
CA HIS A 105 -11.48 18.25 2.66
C HIS A 105 -12.34 17.03 3.01
N PRO A 106 -13.51 17.25 3.65
CA PRO A 106 -14.39 16.17 4.12
C PRO A 106 -14.96 15.30 2.99
N GLU A 107 -14.93 15.80 1.75
CA GLU A 107 -15.32 15.06 0.54
C GLU A 107 -14.29 13.99 0.14
N THR A 108 -13.05 14.05 0.67
CA THR A 108 -11.99 13.11 0.33
C THR A 108 -12.17 11.80 1.07
N ASP A 109 -12.41 10.72 0.36
CA ASP A 109 -12.59 9.39 0.92
C ASP A 109 -11.34 8.52 0.86
N LEU A 110 -10.37 8.86 0.00
CA LEU A 110 -9.10 8.14 -0.17
C LEU A 110 -7.96 9.15 -0.27
N LEU A 111 -7.06 9.13 0.70
CA LEU A 111 -5.91 10.03 0.80
C LEU A 111 -4.62 9.22 0.92
N GLY A 112 -3.70 9.42 0.01
CA GLY A 112 -2.35 8.85 0.07
C GLY A 112 -1.26 9.90 0.23
N GLY A 113 -0.01 9.53 -0.11
CA GLY A 113 1.12 10.45 -0.12
C GLY A 113 2.39 9.81 -0.66
N GLN A 114 3.49 10.55 -0.59
CA GLN A 114 4.77 10.10 -1.13
C GLN A 114 5.47 9.15 -0.16
N ILE A 115 6.42 8.37 -0.69
CA ILE A 115 7.32 7.54 0.10
C ILE A 115 8.78 7.80 -0.26
N ALA A 116 9.66 7.57 0.71
CA ALA A 116 11.09 7.45 0.47
C ALA A 116 11.51 5.99 0.72
N GLU A 117 12.22 5.40 -0.24
CA GLU A 117 12.64 4.01 -0.19
C GLU A 117 14.02 3.91 0.51
N PHE A 118 14.19 2.97 1.44
CA PHE A 118 15.47 2.64 2.08
C PHE A 118 15.69 1.12 2.10
N ASP A 119 16.93 0.68 2.25
CA ASP A 119 17.26 -0.77 2.26
C ASP A 119 17.35 -1.30 3.70
N ARG A 120 18.36 -0.91 4.47
CA ARG A 120 18.58 -1.40 5.82
C ARG A 120 18.23 -0.39 6.89
N HIS A 121 18.71 0.84 6.73
CA HIS A 121 18.52 1.94 7.68
C HIS A 121 18.17 3.21 6.92
N ILE A 122 17.38 4.08 7.56
CA ILE A 122 17.18 5.44 7.08
C ILE A 122 18.50 6.17 7.24
N PRO A 123 19.07 6.79 6.19
CA PRO A 123 20.34 7.47 6.27
C PRO A 123 20.30 8.64 7.27
N ALA A 124 21.12 8.57 8.32
CA ALA A 124 21.23 9.64 9.31
C ALA A 124 21.96 10.88 8.78
N ASP A 125 22.73 10.73 7.70
CA ASP A 125 23.54 11.77 7.07
C ASP A 125 22.77 12.63 6.07
N GLY A 126 21.45 12.43 5.92
CA GLY A 126 20.60 13.13 4.95
C GLY A 126 20.88 12.76 3.49
N SER A 127 21.63 11.67 3.22
CA SER A 127 21.84 11.18 1.86
C SER A 127 20.51 10.93 1.16
N ARG A 128 20.47 11.16 -0.17
CA ARG A 128 19.24 11.07 -0.96
C ARG A 128 18.68 9.65 -0.95
N MET A 129 17.53 9.48 -0.30
CA MET A 129 16.71 8.30 -0.46
C MET A 129 16.01 8.31 -1.81
N ASN A 130 15.70 7.14 -2.32
CA ASN A 130 14.96 7.02 -3.57
C ASN A 130 13.48 7.35 -3.33
N MET A 131 13.02 8.47 -3.87
CA MET A 131 11.61 8.88 -3.70
C MET A 131 10.73 8.20 -4.74
N ARG A 132 9.57 7.73 -4.31
CA ARG A 132 8.50 7.32 -5.20
C ARG A 132 7.33 8.28 -5.08
N CYS A 133 7.22 9.17 -6.08
CA CYS A 133 6.17 10.16 -6.18
C CYS A 133 4.94 9.61 -6.92
N VAL A 134 3.76 10.03 -6.47
CA VAL A 134 2.45 9.76 -7.07
C VAL A 134 1.72 11.09 -7.29
N PRO A 135 0.77 11.17 -8.25
CA PRO A 135 0.04 12.40 -8.56
C PRO A 135 -0.79 12.88 -7.36
N LEU A 136 -0.97 14.20 -7.23
CA LEU A 136 -1.58 14.80 -6.05
C LEU A 136 -3.09 15.01 -6.19
N THR A 137 -3.55 15.50 -7.33
CA THR A 137 -4.96 15.88 -7.54
C THR A 137 -5.81 14.71 -8.01
N HIS A 138 -7.10 14.73 -7.72
CA HIS A 138 -8.04 13.70 -8.17
C HIS A 138 -7.98 13.48 -9.69
N ALA A 139 -7.98 14.54 -10.47
CA ALA A 139 -7.94 14.46 -11.94
C ALA A 139 -6.64 13.78 -12.45
N ASP A 140 -5.50 14.12 -11.86
CA ASP A 140 -4.22 13.50 -12.22
C ASP A 140 -4.12 12.05 -11.75
N ILE A 141 -4.68 11.74 -10.57
CA ILE A 141 -4.79 10.37 -10.05
C ILE A 141 -5.60 9.50 -11.01
N VAL A 142 -6.78 9.97 -11.46
CA VAL A 142 -7.61 9.27 -12.44
C VAL A 142 -6.84 9.03 -13.73
N ARG A 143 -6.18 10.04 -14.27
CA ARG A 143 -5.37 9.94 -15.50
C ARG A 143 -4.21 8.96 -15.34
N PHE A 144 -3.48 9.06 -14.23
CA PHE A 144 -2.32 8.21 -13.93
C PHE A 144 -2.74 6.75 -13.71
N SER A 145 -3.91 6.54 -13.06
CA SER A 145 -4.46 5.21 -12.76
C SER A 145 -4.71 4.36 -14.01
N GLN A 146 -4.86 4.99 -15.17
CA GLN A 146 -4.99 4.27 -16.42
C GLN A 146 -3.73 3.46 -16.78
N LYS A 147 -2.56 3.92 -16.38
CA LYS A 147 -1.26 3.31 -16.75
C LYS A 147 -0.52 2.69 -15.57
N ARG A 148 -0.57 3.31 -14.39
CA ARG A 148 0.22 2.93 -13.21
C ARG A 148 -0.64 3.00 -11.95
N ASN A 149 -0.22 2.29 -10.90
CA ASN A 149 -0.84 2.40 -9.57
C ASN A 149 -0.67 3.83 -9.02
N PRO A 150 -1.76 4.58 -8.76
CA PRO A 150 -1.70 5.99 -8.40
C PRO A 150 -1.50 6.25 -6.90
N PHE A 151 -1.40 5.21 -6.08
CA PHE A 151 -1.16 5.33 -4.65
C PHE A 151 0.00 4.47 -4.19
N ASN A 152 0.66 4.92 -3.14
CA ASN A 152 1.58 4.12 -2.35
C ASN A 152 0.75 3.44 -1.24
N HIS A 153 0.53 2.14 -1.34
CA HIS A 153 -0.43 1.39 -0.51
C HIS A 153 -0.24 1.62 0.99
N MET A 154 1.02 1.65 1.47
CA MET A 154 1.36 1.85 2.88
C MET A 154 1.00 3.24 3.43
N THR A 155 0.73 4.23 2.56
CA THR A 155 0.45 5.60 2.99
C THR A 155 -1.04 5.91 3.10
N VAL A 156 -1.93 5.06 2.56
CA VAL A 156 -3.32 5.44 2.37
C VAL A 156 -4.11 5.51 3.67
N ALA A 157 -4.96 6.53 3.74
CA ALA A 157 -6.10 6.62 4.63
C ALA A 157 -7.36 6.57 3.78
N TYR A 158 -8.35 5.75 4.15
CA TYR A 158 -9.60 5.64 3.43
C TYR A 158 -10.80 5.59 4.37
N ARG A 159 -11.94 6.12 3.90
CA ARG A 159 -13.19 6.04 4.61
C ARG A 159 -13.74 4.60 4.54
N LYS A 160 -14.07 4.02 5.70
CA LYS A 160 -14.55 2.63 5.82
C LYS A 160 -15.78 2.37 4.94
N SER A 161 -16.76 3.29 4.95
CA SER A 161 -17.98 3.17 4.13
C SER A 161 -17.69 3.15 2.63
N SER A 162 -16.73 3.96 2.15
CA SER A 162 -16.33 3.99 0.74
C SER A 162 -15.62 2.71 0.31
N LEU A 163 -14.87 2.08 1.21
CA LEU A 163 -14.28 0.78 0.97
C LEU A 163 -15.35 -0.33 0.87
N HIS A 164 -16.33 -0.33 1.77
CA HIS A 164 -17.46 -1.27 1.74
C HIS A 164 -18.28 -1.12 0.46
N ARG A 165 -18.54 0.11 0.01
CA ARG A 165 -19.28 0.39 -1.22
C ARG A 165 -18.70 -0.31 -2.45
N VAL A 166 -17.40 -0.53 -2.49
CA VAL A 166 -16.73 -1.23 -3.60
C VAL A 166 -16.37 -2.69 -3.29
N GLY A 167 -16.79 -3.23 -2.13
CA GLY A 167 -16.58 -4.62 -1.74
C GLY A 167 -15.16 -4.94 -1.28
N GLY A 168 -14.46 -3.98 -0.66
CA GLY A 168 -13.15 -4.18 -0.02
C GLY A 168 -12.05 -4.66 -0.96
N TYR A 169 -11.00 -5.27 -0.40
CA TYR A 169 -9.92 -5.89 -1.17
C TYR A 169 -10.42 -7.17 -1.85
N GLN A 170 -10.13 -7.30 -3.14
CA GLN A 170 -10.44 -8.50 -3.94
C GLN A 170 -9.14 -9.20 -4.34
N HIS A 171 -9.18 -10.51 -4.46
CA HIS A 171 -8.03 -11.30 -4.87
C HIS A 171 -7.53 -10.88 -6.26
N HIS A 172 -6.31 -10.37 -6.29
CA HIS A 172 -5.59 -10.01 -7.50
C HIS A 172 -4.10 -10.14 -7.22
N LEU A 173 -3.50 -11.23 -7.60
CA LEU A 173 -2.13 -11.57 -7.22
C LEU A 173 -1.16 -10.40 -7.47
N TRP A 174 -0.53 -9.88 -6.40
CA TRP A 174 0.39 -8.73 -6.36
C TRP A 174 -0.19 -7.37 -6.76
N MET A 175 -1.49 -7.26 -7.00
CA MET A 175 -2.14 -6.02 -7.46
C MET A 175 -3.49 -5.79 -6.75
N GLU A 176 -3.66 -6.32 -5.54
CA GLU A 176 -4.88 -6.19 -4.73
C GLU A 176 -5.23 -4.72 -4.48
N ASP A 177 -4.20 -3.93 -4.20
CA ASP A 177 -4.28 -2.49 -3.96
C ASP A 177 -4.70 -1.74 -5.23
N TYR A 178 -4.02 -1.99 -6.35
CA TYR A 178 -4.35 -1.33 -7.61
C TYR A 178 -5.74 -1.71 -8.12
N ASN A 179 -6.15 -2.97 -7.93
CA ASN A 179 -7.52 -3.42 -8.20
C ASN A 179 -8.53 -2.62 -7.38
N LEU A 180 -8.27 -2.43 -6.09
CA LEU A 180 -9.14 -1.67 -5.20
C LEU A 180 -9.27 -0.22 -5.65
N TRP A 181 -8.13 0.45 -5.93
CA TRP A 181 -8.15 1.87 -6.35
C TRP A 181 -8.92 2.08 -7.65
N LEU A 182 -8.79 1.19 -8.63
CA LEU A 182 -9.54 1.29 -9.88
C LEU A 182 -11.05 1.18 -9.64
N ARG A 183 -11.50 0.31 -8.73
CA ARG A 183 -12.92 0.18 -8.37
C ARG A 183 -13.43 1.41 -7.61
N MET A 184 -12.61 1.96 -6.70
CA MET A 184 -12.95 3.17 -5.97
C MET A 184 -13.08 4.37 -6.91
N LEU A 185 -12.13 4.56 -7.83
CA LEU A 185 -12.18 5.63 -8.84
C LEU A 185 -13.38 5.49 -9.79
N ALA A 186 -13.68 4.26 -10.24
CA ALA A 186 -14.85 3.99 -11.08
C ALA A 186 -16.19 4.22 -10.36
N ALA A 187 -16.20 4.09 -9.02
CA ALA A 187 -17.37 4.41 -8.18
C ALA A 187 -17.47 5.90 -7.84
N GLY A 188 -16.64 6.78 -8.42
CA GLY A 188 -16.68 8.22 -8.19
C GLY A 188 -16.16 8.66 -6.83
N ILE A 189 -15.35 7.83 -6.15
CA ILE A 189 -14.77 8.15 -4.85
C ILE A 189 -13.73 9.25 -5.02
N GLN A 190 -13.85 10.34 -4.24
CA GLN A 190 -12.93 11.45 -4.26
C GLN A 190 -11.62 11.09 -3.56
N CYS A 191 -10.50 11.45 -4.18
CA CYS A 191 -9.19 11.08 -3.71
C CYS A 191 -8.14 12.17 -3.91
N ALA A 192 -7.10 12.12 -3.09
CA ALA A 192 -5.92 12.99 -3.19
C ALA A 192 -4.67 12.25 -2.72
N ASN A 193 -3.50 12.80 -3.02
CA ASN A 193 -2.25 12.45 -2.35
C ASN A 193 -1.58 13.72 -1.82
N LEU A 194 -1.00 13.63 -0.63
CA LEU A 194 -0.18 14.69 -0.06
C LEU A 194 1.19 14.74 -0.74
N PRO A 195 1.79 15.92 -0.90
CA PRO A 195 3.14 16.05 -1.48
C PRO A 195 4.24 15.61 -0.51
N GLN A 196 3.95 15.48 0.78
CA GLN A 196 4.90 15.08 1.81
C GLN A 196 5.20 13.58 1.75
N ILE A 197 6.40 13.20 2.19
CA ILE A 197 6.75 11.82 2.49
C ILE A 197 5.99 11.42 3.76
N LEU A 198 5.13 10.42 3.66
CA LEU A 198 4.34 9.92 4.78
C LEU A 198 4.92 8.64 5.38
N VAL A 199 5.67 7.89 4.60
CA VAL A 199 6.24 6.60 5.00
C VAL A 199 7.62 6.42 4.38
N TYR A 200 8.55 5.94 5.18
CA TYR A 200 9.80 5.37 4.72
C TYR A 200 9.57 3.89 4.46
N ALA A 201 9.62 3.50 3.18
CA ALA A 201 9.31 2.14 2.75
C ALA A 201 10.58 1.29 2.66
N ARG A 202 10.57 0.15 3.34
CA ARG A 202 11.68 -0.80 3.30
C ARG A 202 11.70 -1.57 2.00
N THR A 203 12.80 -1.52 1.26
CA THR A 203 12.95 -2.22 -0.02
C THR A 203 13.86 -3.44 0.15
N GLY A 204 13.29 -4.63 0.03
CA GLY A 204 14.05 -5.88 0.01
C GLY A 204 14.49 -6.27 -1.40
N ARG A 205 15.64 -6.96 -1.53
CA ARG A 205 16.18 -7.48 -2.81
C ARG A 205 15.21 -8.41 -3.57
N SER A 206 14.21 -8.97 -2.88
CA SER A 206 13.27 -9.95 -3.46
C SER A 206 12.16 -9.33 -4.33
N MET A 207 11.99 -7.99 -4.35
CA MET A 207 10.87 -7.32 -5.02
C MET A 207 10.88 -7.52 -6.55
N ILE A 208 12.05 -7.54 -7.18
CA ILE A 208 12.20 -7.69 -8.64
C ILE A 208 11.91 -9.13 -9.08
N GLY A 209 12.34 -10.12 -8.27
CA GLY A 209 12.12 -11.54 -8.55
C GLY A 209 10.64 -11.95 -8.61
N ARG A 210 9.80 -11.36 -7.78
CA ARG A 210 8.35 -11.64 -7.71
C ARG A 210 7.56 -11.09 -8.90
N ARG A 211 8.13 -10.16 -9.69
CA ARG A 211 7.44 -9.44 -10.78
C ARG A 211 7.73 -10.02 -12.17
N LYS A 212 7.91 -11.35 -12.27
CA LYS A 212 8.27 -12.04 -13.51
C LYS A 212 7.37 -13.25 -13.82
N GLY A 213 7.44 -13.70 -15.08
CA GLY A 213 6.87 -14.94 -15.54
C GLY A 213 5.36 -14.91 -15.77
N TRP A 214 4.80 -16.05 -16.14
CA TRP A 214 3.41 -16.20 -16.55
C TRP A 214 2.38 -15.79 -15.51
N GLN A 215 2.67 -15.99 -14.23
CA GLN A 215 1.76 -15.59 -13.15
C GLN A 215 1.57 -14.07 -13.13
N TYR A 216 2.66 -13.30 -13.36
CA TYR A 216 2.55 -11.84 -13.42
C TYR A 216 1.79 -11.38 -14.67
N ILE A 217 2.00 -12.03 -15.83
CA ILE A 217 1.25 -11.73 -17.05
C ILE A 217 -0.24 -12.04 -16.85
N ARG A 218 -0.58 -13.13 -16.17
CA ARG A 218 -1.98 -13.46 -15.81
C ARG A 218 -2.60 -12.38 -14.92
N SER A 219 -1.82 -11.83 -13.99
CA SER A 219 -2.25 -10.71 -13.16
C SER A 219 -2.47 -9.44 -13.98
N GLU A 220 -1.58 -9.11 -14.92
CA GLU A 220 -1.77 -7.99 -15.86
C GLU A 220 -2.99 -8.18 -16.76
N TRP A 221 -3.27 -9.42 -17.19
CA TRP A 221 -4.47 -9.73 -17.95
C TRP A 221 -5.75 -9.52 -17.12
N GLN A 222 -5.74 -9.95 -15.86
CA GLN A 222 -6.84 -9.70 -14.92
C GLN A 222 -7.06 -8.18 -14.75
N LEU A 223 -5.99 -7.40 -14.63
CA LEU A 223 -6.04 -5.94 -14.55
C LEU A 223 -6.63 -5.31 -15.83
N TYR A 224 -6.21 -5.78 -17.00
CA TYR A 224 -6.77 -5.37 -18.28
C TYR A 224 -8.28 -5.62 -18.33
N ARG A 225 -8.74 -6.82 -17.97
CA ARG A 225 -10.17 -7.16 -17.92
C ARG A 225 -10.95 -6.28 -16.96
N LEU A 226 -10.35 -5.95 -15.79
CA LEU A 226 -10.94 -5.06 -14.81
C LEU A 226 -11.14 -3.66 -15.39
N LYS A 227 -10.10 -3.06 -15.98
CA LYS A 227 -10.17 -1.72 -16.61
C LYS A 227 -11.23 -1.65 -17.71
N ARG A 228 -11.36 -2.71 -18.49
CA ARG A 228 -12.40 -2.84 -19.51
C ARG A 228 -13.80 -2.89 -18.92
N ARG A 229 -14.00 -3.67 -17.85
CA ARG A 229 -15.28 -3.80 -17.14
C ARG A 229 -15.69 -2.48 -16.50
N LEU A 230 -14.74 -1.74 -15.95
CA LEU A 230 -14.97 -0.47 -15.30
C LEU A 230 -15.04 0.73 -16.27
N ALA A 231 -14.94 0.50 -17.58
CA ALA A 231 -14.93 1.54 -18.61
C ALA A 231 -13.90 2.67 -18.40
N LEU A 232 -12.79 2.37 -17.70
CA LEU A 232 -11.75 3.36 -17.39
C LEU A 232 -10.85 3.71 -18.59
N GLN A 233 -10.88 2.86 -19.62
CA GLN A 233 -10.10 3.04 -20.85
C GLN A 233 -10.87 2.51 -22.06
N THR A 234 -10.63 3.11 -23.22
CA THR A 234 -11.07 2.54 -24.50
C THR A 234 -10.40 1.18 -24.74
N PRO A 235 -11.05 0.26 -25.48
CA PRO A 235 -10.48 -1.07 -25.76
C PRO A 235 -9.05 -1.07 -26.31
N PRO A 236 -8.71 -0.27 -27.33
CA PRO A 236 -7.34 -0.24 -27.86
C PRO A 236 -6.33 0.34 -26.85
N ALA A 237 -6.68 1.40 -26.12
CA ALA A 237 -5.79 1.98 -25.12
C ALA A 237 -5.51 1.00 -23.96
N ALA A 238 -6.53 0.27 -23.52
CA ALA A 238 -6.36 -0.76 -22.49
C ALA A 238 -5.46 -1.90 -22.96
N PHE A 239 -5.59 -2.34 -24.23
CA PHE A 239 -4.74 -3.39 -24.80
C PHE A 239 -3.29 -2.93 -24.94
N VAL A 240 -3.05 -1.72 -25.45
CA VAL A 240 -1.70 -1.14 -25.52
C VAL A 240 -1.05 -1.06 -24.14
N CYS A 241 -1.80 -0.58 -23.14
CA CYS A 241 -1.31 -0.55 -21.76
C CYS A 241 -0.96 -1.95 -21.22
N PHE A 242 -1.80 -2.94 -21.49
CA PHE A 242 -1.52 -4.34 -21.14
C PHE A 242 -0.24 -4.84 -21.82
N ALA A 243 -0.11 -4.66 -23.13
CA ALA A 243 1.07 -5.10 -23.88
C ALA A 243 2.36 -4.46 -23.35
N GLN A 244 2.36 -3.14 -23.12
CA GLN A 244 3.50 -2.42 -22.55
C GLN A 244 3.93 -2.93 -21.16
N ARG A 245 2.99 -3.44 -20.36
CA ARG A 245 3.25 -3.94 -19.02
C ARG A 245 3.60 -5.43 -19.00
N ALA A 246 2.99 -6.23 -19.88
CA ALA A 246 3.16 -7.68 -19.95
C ALA A 246 4.42 -8.10 -20.71
N LEU A 247 4.71 -7.50 -21.88
CA LEU A 247 5.84 -7.89 -22.73
C LEU A 247 7.20 -7.82 -22.02
N PRO A 248 7.54 -6.74 -21.27
CA PRO A 248 8.83 -6.69 -20.56
C PRO A 248 9.00 -7.82 -19.52
N ARG A 249 7.91 -8.43 -19.05
CA ARG A 249 7.96 -9.51 -18.03
C ARG A 249 8.43 -10.85 -18.61
N LEU A 250 8.46 -10.97 -19.92
CA LEU A 250 9.03 -12.12 -20.64
C LEU A 250 10.56 -12.02 -20.81
N LEU A 251 11.13 -10.83 -20.57
CA LEU A 251 12.55 -10.60 -20.74
C LEU A 251 13.38 -11.25 -19.63
N PRO A 252 14.65 -11.64 -19.91
CA PRO A 252 15.61 -12.07 -18.90
C PRO A 252 15.79 -11.02 -17.80
N SER A 253 16.12 -11.49 -16.58
CA SER A 253 16.20 -10.62 -15.40
C SER A 253 17.13 -9.42 -15.54
N ALA A 254 18.28 -9.61 -16.16
CA ALA A 254 19.27 -8.56 -16.33
C ALA A 254 18.73 -7.42 -17.22
N LEU A 255 18.04 -7.76 -18.30
CA LEU A 255 17.46 -6.78 -19.22
C LEU A 255 16.27 -6.06 -18.58
N LEU A 256 15.46 -6.80 -17.82
CA LEU A 256 14.34 -6.23 -17.07
C LEU A 256 14.84 -5.23 -16.00
N GLN A 257 15.91 -5.56 -15.31
CA GLN A 257 16.52 -4.69 -14.29
C GLN A 257 17.12 -3.43 -14.91
N PHE A 258 17.77 -3.56 -16.06
CA PHE A 258 18.29 -2.42 -16.83
C PHE A 258 17.17 -1.45 -17.26
N LEU A 259 16.07 -1.98 -17.83
CA LEU A 259 14.91 -1.18 -18.24
C LEU A 259 14.24 -0.51 -17.03
N TYR A 260 14.11 -1.22 -15.91
CA TYR A 260 13.52 -0.69 -14.68
C TYR A 260 14.35 0.48 -14.11
N ASN A 261 15.67 0.34 -14.09
CA ASN A 261 16.58 1.39 -13.62
C ASN A 261 16.56 2.63 -14.53
N ARG A 262 16.43 2.43 -15.86
CA ARG A 262 16.33 3.53 -16.82
C ARG A 262 15.00 4.27 -16.72
N LEU A 263 13.89 3.56 -16.53
CA LEU A 263 12.54 4.15 -16.40
C LEU A 263 12.31 4.81 -15.02
N ARG A 264 13.08 4.45 -13.98
CA ARG A 264 13.06 5.11 -12.68
C ARG A 264 13.84 6.42 -12.63
N ARG A 265 14.85 6.58 -13.48
CA ARG A 265 15.69 7.78 -13.54
C ARG A 265 15.08 8.94 -14.31
N ASN A 266 14.04 8.68 -15.11
CA ASN A 266 13.23 9.69 -15.80
C ASN A 266 11.78 9.54 -15.33
N PRO A 267 11.33 10.36 -14.34
CA PRO A 267 9.94 10.37 -13.88
C PRO A 267 8.95 10.89 -14.94
#